data_97ef84ad62b06e34fd5325c38d46defb
#
_entry.id   97ef84ad62b06e34fd5325c38d46defb
#
_cell.length_a   1.000
_cell.length_b   1.000
_cell.length_c   1.000
_cell.angle_alpha   90.00
_cell.angle_beta   90.00
_cell.angle_gamma   90.00
#
_symmetry.space_group_name_H-M   'P 1'
#
loop_
_entity.id
_entity.type
_entity.pdbx_description
1 polymer ?
#
loop_
_entity_poly.entity_id
_entity_poly.type
_entity_poly.pdbx_seq_one_letter_code
_entity_poly.pdbx_strand_id
1 'polypeptide(L)'
;MNDIENEGSEHMSNPRKRPFVAALLAAAVAGGGAGAAIYAGATGVTNSTETVTQSAAAAPIVRTTATSTVGAIYAQNRPGVVQLDVTASSAKTFPFGGQAPQSSAEGTGFVLDTKGNIVTNQHVASAGSAIAVTFADGSTYKATLVGEDAASDIAVVHVEAPASELHPLTLGDSSTVNVGDGVVAIGNPFGLDGTVTSGIVSALGREITSPNNEPIENAIQTDAAINHGNSGGPLLDLQGKVIGVTSQIQSDSGGNEGVGFAVPVNTVKRVATQIVANGKATHALLGVRVQTVSGSVAAALNIPEGVVVGKVETGSAAAKAGLKAGSGQKSLSGTSYPTGGDTITAVDGKAISSAEQLRGAIDAHAPGSKVKLTVVRAGKTRTIQATLGARSTS
;
A
#
# COMPACT_ATOMS: atom_id res chain seq x y z
N MET A 1 41.88 -58.79 -11.52
CA MET A 1 41.24 -59.94 -10.85
C MET A 1 39.74 -59.54 -10.74
N ASN A 2 39.05 -60.24 -11.58
CA ASN A 2 37.59 -60.49 -11.66
C ASN A 2 36.66 -59.26 -11.80
N ASP A 3 36.18 -59.06 -13.02
CA ASP A 3 35.15 -59.77 -13.82
C ASP A 3 33.79 -59.85 -13.08
N ILE A 4 32.77 -59.38 -13.72
CA ILE A 4 31.62 -60.06 -14.36
C ILE A 4 30.57 -59.03 -14.67
N GLU A 5 30.35 -58.67 -15.95
CA GLU A 5 29.24 -59.09 -16.84
C GLU A 5 27.84 -58.82 -16.25
N ASN A 6 26.94 -58.27 -16.91
CA ASN A 6 26.38 -58.22 -18.29
C ASN A 6 24.87 -58.25 -18.14
N GLU A 7 24.23 -57.74 -19.16
CA GLU A 7 22.86 -57.99 -19.63
C GLU A 7 21.66 -57.28 -19.01
N GLY A 8 20.94 -56.63 -19.92
CA GLY A 8 19.53 -56.61 -19.99
C GLY A 8 18.95 -55.44 -20.76
N SER A 9 19.16 -55.39 -22.10
CA SER A 9 18.36 -54.55 -22.98
C SER A 9 16.98 -55.18 -23.15
N GLU A 10 15.92 -54.49 -22.70
CA GLU A 10 14.57 -54.76 -23.20
C GLU A 10 13.98 -53.55 -23.89
N HIS A 11 13.91 -53.72 -25.21
CA HIS A 11 13.04 -52.97 -26.10
C HIS A 11 11.59 -53.15 -25.68
N MET A 12 10.91 -52.09 -25.27
CA MET A 12 9.47 -52.07 -25.24
C MET A 12 8.92 -51.06 -26.23
N SER A 13 8.24 -51.65 -27.19
CA SER A 13 7.54 -51.10 -28.33
C SER A 13 6.52 -50.03 -27.98
N ASN A 14 6.54 -48.97 -28.78
CA ASN A 14 5.60 -47.85 -28.85
C ASN A 14 4.22 -48.29 -29.39
N PRO A 15 3.08 -48.13 -28.66
CA PRO A 15 1.77 -48.31 -29.24
C PRO A 15 1.25 -46.99 -29.81
N ARG A 16 0.94 -47.05 -31.08
CA ARG A 16 0.30 -46.14 -32.01
C ARG A 16 -0.77 -45.27 -31.35
N LYS A 17 -0.58 -43.96 -31.41
CA LYS A 17 -1.61 -42.95 -31.16
C LYS A 17 -2.71 -43.09 -32.23
N ARG A 18 -3.92 -43.38 -31.82
CA ARG A 18 -5.14 -43.31 -32.65
C ARG A 18 -5.81 -41.96 -32.43
N PRO A 19 -6.40 -41.33 -33.49
CA PRO A 19 -7.00 -40.01 -33.40
C PRO A 19 -8.43 -40.10 -32.83
N PHE A 20 -8.61 -39.60 -31.61
CA PHE A 20 -9.94 -39.53 -30.95
C PHE A 20 -10.51 -38.11 -30.83
N VAL A 21 -9.98 -37.14 -31.54
CA VAL A 21 -10.39 -35.72 -31.37
C VAL A 21 -11.35 -35.23 -32.44
N ALA A 22 -11.63 -36.01 -33.51
CA ALA A 22 -12.47 -35.55 -34.60
C ALA A 22 -13.97 -35.90 -34.48
N ALA A 23 -14.39 -36.64 -33.46
CA ALA A 23 -15.78 -37.13 -33.36
C ALA A 23 -16.71 -36.35 -32.39
N LEU A 24 -16.21 -35.37 -31.63
CA LEU A 24 -16.98 -34.63 -30.63
C LEU A 24 -17.57 -33.28 -31.09
N LEU A 25 -17.21 -32.76 -32.28
CA LEU A 25 -17.74 -31.50 -32.80
C LEU A 25 -18.94 -31.64 -33.76
N ALA A 26 -19.27 -32.88 -34.19
CA ALA A 26 -20.42 -33.11 -35.10
C ALA A 26 -21.72 -33.44 -34.34
N ALA A 27 -21.67 -33.74 -33.06
CA ALA A 27 -22.88 -34.15 -32.29
C ALA A 27 -23.65 -32.96 -31.65
N ALA A 28 -23.05 -31.75 -31.59
CA ALA A 28 -23.67 -30.59 -30.94
C ALA A 28 -24.65 -29.82 -31.86
N VAL A 29 -24.55 -29.96 -33.19
CA VAL A 29 -25.44 -29.24 -34.14
C VAL A 29 -26.69 -30.05 -34.54
N ALA A 30 -26.68 -31.38 -34.42
CA ALA A 30 -27.80 -32.20 -34.74
C ALA A 30 -28.81 -32.42 -33.58
N GLY A 31 -28.37 -32.18 -32.30
CA GLY A 31 -29.21 -32.35 -31.13
C GLY A 31 -30.16 -31.19 -30.82
N GLY A 32 -29.85 -29.97 -31.26
CA GLY A 32 -30.65 -28.78 -30.96
C GLY A 32 -31.92 -28.63 -31.82
N GLY A 33 -31.93 -29.18 -33.05
CA GLY A 33 -33.06 -29.07 -33.95
C GLY A 33 -34.17 -30.11 -33.73
N ALA A 34 -33.82 -31.28 -33.25
CA ALA A 34 -34.78 -32.38 -33.01
C ALA A 34 -35.58 -32.23 -31.71
N GLY A 35 -35.00 -31.59 -30.68
CA GLY A 35 -35.68 -31.35 -29.40
C GLY A 35 -36.82 -30.34 -29.50
N ALA A 36 -36.71 -29.33 -30.36
CA ALA A 36 -37.75 -28.30 -30.54
C ALA A 36 -38.97 -28.83 -31.35
N ALA A 37 -38.74 -29.77 -32.26
CA ALA A 37 -39.83 -30.36 -33.08
C ALA A 37 -40.68 -31.36 -32.26
N ILE A 38 -40.10 -32.06 -31.30
CA ILE A 38 -40.82 -33.01 -30.46
C ILE A 38 -41.66 -32.28 -29.41
N TYR A 39 -41.22 -31.15 -28.89
CA TYR A 39 -41.97 -30.35 -27.90
C TYR A 39 -43.21 -29.69 -28.55
N ALA A 40 -43.16 -29.24 -29.81
CA ALA A 40 -44.26 -28.62 -30.52
C ALA A 40 -45.38 -29.63 -30.89
N GLY A 41 -45.04 -30.91 -31.03
CA GLY A 41 -46.00 -31.98 -31.37
C GLY A 41 -46.79 -32.53 -30.18
N ALA A 42 -46.32 -32.32 -28.94
CA ALA A 42 -46.90 -32.94 -27.74
C ALA A 42 -47.88 -32.03 -26.97
N THR A 43 -47.95 -30.72 -27.25
CA THR A 43 -48.72 -29.78 -26.41
C THR A 43 -49.97 -29.17 -27.04
N GLY A 44 -50.35 -29.53 -28.28
CA GLY A 44 -51.67 -29.19 -28.87
C GLY A 44 -52.10 -27.72 -28.78
N VAL A 45 -51.14 -26.76 -28.82
CA VAL A 45 -51.43 -25.33 -28.71
C VAL A 45 -51.68 -24.78 -30.12
N THR A 46 -52.91 -24.43 -30.38
CA THR A 46 -53.33 -23.70 -31.62
C THR A 46 -52.76 -22.31 -31.65
N ASN A 47 -52.14 -21.98 -32.76
CA ASN A 47 -51.51 -20.66 -33.04
C ASN A 47 -52.51 -19.52 -32.88
N SER A 48 -52.28 -18.68 -31.90
CA SER A 48 -52.63 -17.25 -31.97
C SER A 48 -51.32 -16.48 -32.15
N THR A 49 -51.08 -16.01 -33.40
CA THR A 49 -49.92 -15.16 -33.70
C THR A 49 -50.20 -13.76 -33.18
N GLU A 50 -49.95 -13.52 -31.92
CA GLU A 50 -49.78 -12.14 -31.43
C GLU A 50 -48.37 -11.69 -31.78
N THR A 51 -48.32 -10.82 -32.79
CA THR A 51 -47.10 -10.10 -33.14
C THR A 51 -46.83 -9.08 -32.04
N VAL A 52 -46.04 -9.45 -31.00
CA VAL A 52 -45.52 -8.50 -30.05
C VAL A 52 -44.43 -7.68 -30.78
N THR A 53 -44.84 -6.55 -31.31
CA THR A 53 -43.92 -5.53 -31.80
C THR A 53 -43.27 -4.90 -30.58
N GLN A 54 -42.20 -5.53 -30.06
CA GLN A 54 -41.36 -4.91 -29.05
C GLN A 54 -40.56 -3.79 -29.71
N SER A 55 -41.15 -2.58 -29.66
CA SER A 55 -40.43 -1.36 -29.99
C SER A 55 -39.37 -1.16 -28.91
N ALA A 56 -38.17 -1.68 -29.15
CA ALA A 56 -37.01 -1.35 -28.38
C ALA A 56 -36.65 0.13 -28.67
N ALA A 57 -37.32 1.03 -27.95
CA ALA A 57 -36.74 2.35 -27.77
C ALA A 57 -35.40 2.12 -27.07
N ALA A 58 -34.32 2.24 -27.84
CA ALA A 58 -32.96 2.28 -27.27
C ALA A 58 -32.93 3.47 -26.30
N ALA A 59 -33.04 3.18 -25.02
CA ALA A 59 -32.72 4.18 -24.01
C ALA A 59 -31.31 4.72 -24.32
N PRO A 60 -31.09 6.02 -24.34
CA PRO A 60 -29.77 6.54 -24.51
C PRO A 60 -28.89 5.95 -23.43
N ILE A 61 -27.87 5.18 -23.84
CA ILE A 61 -26.81 4.79 -22.91
C ILE A 61 -26.19 6.12 -22.47
N VAL A 62 -26.61 6.60 -21.30
CA VAL A 62 -25.89 7.65 -20.60
C VAL A 62 -24.52 7.04 -20.34
N ARG A 63 -23.54 7.37 -21.19
CA ARG A 63 -22.15 7.16 -20.89
C ARG A 63 -21.84 8.03 -19.68
N THR A 64 -22.08 7.48 -18.51
CA THR A 64 -21.51 8.03 -17.29
C THR A 64 -20.03 8.16 -17.52
N THR A 65 -19.53 9.38 -17.38
CA THR A 65 -18.13 9.82 -17.26
C THR A 65 -17.10 8.72 -17.57
N ALA A 66 -16.37 8.93 -18.66
CA ALA A 66 -15.32 8.02 -19.10
C ALA A 66 -14.41 7.69 -17.92
N THR A 67 -14.53 6.49 -17.38
CA THR A 67 -13.51 5.91 -16.50
C THR A 67 -12.25 5.87 -17.36
N SER A 68 -11.25 6.66 -16.99
CA SER A 68 -9.99 6.70 -17.72
C SER A 68 -9.43 5.28 -17.79
N THR A 69 -9.07 4.79 -18.96
CA THR A 69 -8.41 3.49 -19.07
C THR A 69 -7.05 3.55 -18.37
N VAL A 70 -6.55 2.43 -17.85
CA VAL A 70 -5.21 2.34 -17.25
C VAL A 70 -4.15 2.97 -18.16
N GLY A 71 -4.24 2.73 -19.48
CA GLY A 71 -3.35 3.34 -20.45
C GLY A 71 -3.44 4.88 -20.53
N ALA A 72 -4.64 5.46 -20.38
CA ALA A 72 -4.81 6.92 -20.36
C ALA A 72 -4.26 7.53 -19.05
N ILE A 73 -4.49 6.87 -17.91
CA ILE A 73 -3.92 7.29 -16.60
C ILE A 73 -2.40 7.25 -16.69
N TYR A 74 -1.83 6.17 -17.23
CA TYR A 74 -0.39 6.04 -17.42
C TYR A 74 0.16 7.16 -18.32
N ALA A 75 -0.39 7.36 -19.51
CA ALA A 75 0.09 8.38 -20.45
C ALA A 75 0.05 9.80 -19.85
N GLN A 76 -0.98 10.11 -19.06
CA GLN A 76 -1.14 11.40 -18.41
C GLN A 76 -0.10 11.62 -17.30
N ASN A 77 0.23 10.59 -16.51
CA ASN A 77 1.03 10.74 -15.28
C ASN A 77 2.52 10.36 -15.49
N ARG A 78 2.84 9.52 -16.51
CA ARG A 78 4.21 9.09 -16.80
C ARG A 78 5.24 10.23 -16.86
N PRO A 79 4.96 11.41 -17.47
CA PRO A 79 5.95 12.48 -17.52
C PRO A 79 6.40 13.00 -16.15
N GLY A 80 5.56 12.84 -15.12
CA GLY A 80 5.89 13.24 -13.75
C GLY A 80 6.48 12.12 -12.90
N VAL A 81 6.66 10.91 -13.43
CA VAL A 81 7.28 9.77 -12.73
C VAL A 81 8.73 9.63 -13.19
N VAL A 82 9.63 9.52 -12.24
CA VAL A 82 11.07 9.50 -12.47
C VAL A 82 11.71 8.25 -11.87
N GLN A 83 12.84 7.82 -12.44
CA GLN A 83 13.74 6.86 -11.82
C GLN A 83 14.71 7.58 -10.88
N LEU A 84 15.03 6.92 -9.77
CA LEU A 84 16.11 7.32 -8.88
C LEU A 84 17.20 6.24 -8.90
N ASP A 85 18.42 6.68 -9.19
CA ASP A 85 19.63 5.87 -9.06
C ASP A 85 20.46 6.42 -7.89
N VAL A 86 20.64 5.61 -6.86
CA VAL A 86 21.34 6.00 -5.65
C VAL A 86 22.60 5.16 -5.49
N THR A 87 23.77 5.80 -5.50
CA THR A 87 25.05 5.10 -5.41
C THR A 87 25.79 5.46 -4.12
N ALA A 88 26.37 4.45 -3.46
CA ALA A 88 27.22 4.66 -2.30
C ALA A 88 28.58 5.25 -2.72
N SER A 89 28.98 6.36 -2.11
CA SER A 89 30.25 7.05 -2.42
C SER A 89 31.50 6.39 -1.87
N SER A 90 31.41 5.34 -1.05
CA SER A 90 32.57 4.71 -0.44
C SER A 90 33.10 3.57 -1.31
N ALA A 91 33.97 3.91 -2.26
CA ALA A 91 34.97 2.97 -2.74
C ALA A 91 35.87 2.61 -1.54
N LYS A 92 35.59 1.53 -0.80
CA LYS A 92 36.58 0.94 0.08
C LYS A 92 37.69 0.38 -0.82
N THR A 93 38.79 1.13 -0.93
CA THR A 93 39.99 0.64 -1.62
C THR A 93 40.57 -0.45 -0.75
N PHE A 94 40.59 -1.67 -1.24
CA PHE A 94 41.30 -2.75 -0.56
C PHE A 94 42.80 -2.48 -0.61
N PRO A 95 43.58 -2.86 0.42
CA PRO A 95 45.05 -2.68 0.48
C PRO A 95 45.81 -3.26 -0.70
N PHE A 96 45.17 -4.09 -1.51
CA PHE A 96 45.74 -4.75 -2.70
C PHE A 96 45.14 -4.25 -4.04
N GLY A 97 44.54 -3.05 -4.08
CA GLY A 97 44.21 -2.35 -5.33
C GLY A 97 42.91 -2.78 -6.01
N GLY A 98 41.97 -3.42 -5.32
CA GLY A 98 40.61 -3.69 -5.82
C GLY A 98 39.62 -2.64 -5.27
N GLN A 99 38.73 -2.10 -6.13
CA GLN A 99 37.56 -1.35 -5.67
C GLN A 99 36.47 -2.35 -5.28
N ALA A 100 35.82 -2.14 -4.12
CA ALA A 100 34.60 -2.88 -3.79
C ALA A 100 33.50 -2.54 -4.81
N PRO A 101 32.62 -3.49 -5.17
CA PRO A 101 31.43 -3.18 -5.97
C PRO A 101 30.68 -2.03 -5.29
N GLN A 102 30.38 -0.98 -6.05
CA GLN A 102 29.50 0.09 -5.57
C GLN A 102 28.11 -0.52 -5.36
N SER A 103 27.59 -0.49 -4.14
CA SER A 103 26.17 -0.78 -3.92
C SER A 103 25.38 0.35 -4.54
N SER A 104 24.50 0.01 -5.49
CA SER A 104 23.51 0.91 -6.06
C SER A 104 22.13 0.45 -5.64
N ALA A 105 21.26 1.39 -5.32
CA ALA A 105 19.84 1.14 -5.17
C ALA A 105 19.10 1.89 -6.28
N GLU A 106 18.11 1.21 -6.84
CA GLU A 106 17.21 1.79 -7.84
C GLU A 106 15.82 1.90 -7.23
N GLY A 107 15.12 2.97 -7.57
CA GLY A 107 13.76 3.20 -7.15
C GLY A 107 13.03 4.16 -8.08
N THR A 108 11.83 4.47 -7.72
CA THR A 108 10.97 5.42 -8.42
C THR A 108 10.70 6.63 -7.54
N GLY A 109 10.39 7.75 -8.15
CA GLY A 109 9.84 8.93 -7.50
C GLY A 109 8.84 9.62 -8.41
N PHE A 110 8.25 10.68 -7.91
CA PHE A 110 7.42 11.54 -8.75
C PHE A 110 7.58 13.00 -8.38
N VAL A 111 7.40 13.85 -9.38
CA VAL A 111 7.51 15.31 -9.24
C VAL A 111 6.39 15.83 -8.35
N LEU A 112 6.77 16.47 -7.25
CA LEU A 112 5.85 17.05 -6.27
C LEU A 112 5.37 18.44 -6.68
N ASP A 113 6.29 19.26 -7.21
CA ASP A 113 6.02 20.64 -7.58
C ASP A 113 6.90 21.12 -8.74
N THR A 114 6.62 22.33 -9.22
CA THR A 114 7.37 22.97 -10.30
C THR A 114 8.70 23.59 -9.86
N LYS A 115 9.12 23.35 -8.60
CA LYS A 115 10.39 23.82 -8.05
C LYS A 115 11.48 22.76 -8.08
N GLY A 116 11.17 21.55 -8.61
CA GLY A 116 12.12 20.44 -8.68
C GLY A 116 12.13 19.52 -7.47
N ASN A 117 11.14 19.63 -6.58
CA ASN A 117 11.00 18.70 -5.48
C ASN A 117 10.37 17.40 -5.98
N ILE A 118 10.94 16.26 -5.60
CA ILE A 118 10.54 14.90 -5.98
C ILE A 118 10.33 14.10 -4.72
N VAL A 119 9.21 13.41 -4.62
CA VAL A 119 8.90 12.47 -3.54
C VAL A 119 9.37 11.07 -3.93
N THR A 120 9.98 10.37 -2.99
CA THR A 120 10.36 8.96 -3.08
C THR A 120 10.30 8.30 -1.69
N ASN A 121 10.70 7.04 -1.57
CA ASN A 121 10.87 6.39 -0.27
C ASN A 121 12.20 6.78 0.40
N GLN A 122 12.17 6.78 1.73
CA GLN A 122 13.36 7.02 2.55
C GLN A 122 14.43 5.94 2.32
N HIS A 123 14.04 4.66 2.33
CA HIS A 123 14.97 3.55 2.11
C HIS A 123 15.64 3.58 0.72
N VAL A 124 15.00 4.19 -0.29
CA VAL A 124 15.60 4.41 -1.61
C VAL A 124 16.62 5.56 -1.53
N ALA A 125 16.22 6.73 -1.04
CA ALA A 125 17.06 7.92 -1.02
C ALA A 125 18.28 7.79 -0.09
N SER A 126 18.17 7.04 1.01
CA SER A 126 19.24 6.84 2.01
C SER A 126 20.20 5.70 1.66
N ALA A 127 19.98 4.97 0.57
CA ALA A 127 20.84 3.85 0.17
C ALA A 127 22.26 4.27 -0.24
N GLY A 128 22.50 5.56 -0.45
CA GLY A 128 23.82 6.10 -0.84
C GLY A 128 23.92 7.59 -0.66
N SER A 129 24.97 8.19 -1.22
CA SER A 129 25.26 9.62 -1.08
C SER A 129 25.21 10.39 -2.39
N ALA A 130 25.18 9.72 -3.54
CA ALA A 130 25.00 10.35 -4.85
C ALA A 130 23.67 9.88 -5.42
N ILE A 131 22.78 10.82 -5.72
CA ILE A 131 21.44 10.57 -6.27
C ILE A 131 21.39 11.15 -7.68
N ALA A 132 21.00 10.35 -8.64
CA ALA A 132 20.64 10.77 -10.00
C ALA A 132 19.15 10.52 -10.23
N VAL A 133 18.50 11.43 -10.94
CA VAL A 133 17.09 11.34 -11.32
C VAL A 133 17.00 11.34 -12.83
N THR A 134 16.34 10.30 -13.38
CA THR A 134 16.10 10.18 -14.81
C THR A 134 14.62 10.35 -15.10
N PHE A 135 14.29 11.32 -15.95
CA PHE A 135 12.94 11.65 -16.39
C PHE A 135 12.47 10.72 -17.52
N ALA A 136 11.17 10.80 -17.83
CA ALA A 136 10.51 9.93 -18.80
C ALA A 136 11.05 10.07 -20.26
N ASP A 137 11.71 11.18 -20.58
CA ASP A 137 12.35 11.43 -21.88
C ASP A 137 13.82 10.93 -21.93
N GLY A 138 14.34 10.38 -20.82
CA GLY A 138 15.71 9.90 -20.68
C GLY A 138 16.70 10.96 -20.19
N SER A 139 16.27 12.21 -19.95
CA SER A 139 17.14 13.25 -19.38
C SER A 139 17.47 12.89 -17.93
N THR A 140 18.74 13.06 -17.55
CA THR A 140 19.24 12.71 -16.20
C THR A 140 19.85 13.92 -15.52
N TYR A 141 19.46 14.14 -14.27
CA TYR A 141 19.93 15.24 -13.43
C TYR A 141 20.46 14.73 -12.10
N LYS A 142 21.48 15.41 -11.58
CA LYS A 142 21.93 15.17 -10.21
C LYS A 142 20.89 15.71 -9.23
N ALA A 143 20.56 14.91 -8.22
CA ALA A 143 19.65 15.33 -7.16
C ALA A 143 20.38 15.50 -5.82
N THR A 144 19.79 16.30 -4.95
CA THR A 144 20.22 16.48 -3.56
C THR A 144 19.10 16.08 -2.62
N LEU A 145 19.42 15.39 -1.52
CA LEU A 145 18.46 15.07 -0.48
C LEU A 145 18.06 16.36 0.25
N VAL A 146 16.78 16.74 0.21
CA VAL A 146 16.21 17.86 0.98
C VAL A 146 15.98 17.43 2.42
N GLY A 147 15.49 16.21 2.62
CA GLY A 147 15.28 15.60 3.91
C GLY A 147 14.51 14.29 3.79
N GLU A 148 14.44 13.60 4.89
CA GLU A 148 13.82 12.28 4.95
C GLU A 148 13.10 12.05 6.28
N ASP A 149 12.22 11.07 6.29
CA ASP A 149 11.45 10.63 7.46
C ASP A 149 11.35 9.12 7.48
N ALA A 150 12.16 8.49 8.31
CA ALA A 150 12.22 7.04 8.44
C ALA A 150 10.89 6.44 8.95
N ALA A 151 10.17 7.17 9.82
CA ALA A 151 8.92 6.68 10.42
C ALA A 151 7.76 6.58 9.42
N SER A 152 7.80 7.30 8.31
CA SER A 152 6.81 7.19 7.23
C SER A 152 7.39 6.58 5.96
N ASP A 153 8.70 6.28 5.94
CA ASP A 153 9.44 5.84 4.75
C ASP A 153 9.31 6.82 3.57
N ILE A 154 9.33 8.13 3.84
CA ILE A 154 9.23 9.18 2.82
C ILE A 154 10.50 10.04 2.81
N ALA A 155 10.99 10.35 1.61
CA ALA A 155 12.04 11.31 1.38
C ALA A 155 11.62 12.31 0.30
N VAL A 156 12.25 13.49 0.35
CA VAL A 156 12.18 14.49 -0.72
C VAL A 156 13.58 14.77 -1.22
N VAL A 157 13.77 14.65 -2.52
CA VAL A 157 14.98 15.05 -3.21
C VAL A 157 14.69 16.25 -4.10
N HIS A 158 15.73 17.04 -4.41
CA HIS A 158 15.62 18.23 -5.24
C HIS A 158 16.53 18.11 -6.46
N VAL A 159 15.99 18.48 -7.62
CA VAL A 159 16.73 18.54 -8.89
C VAL A 159 16.66 19.94 -9.51
N GLU A 160 17.75 20.38 -10.10
CA GLU A 160 17.84 21.58 -10.93
C GLU A 160 17.53 21.18 -12.38
N ALA A 161 16.25 20.93 -12.69
CA ALA A 161 15.79 20.57 -14.03
C ALA A 161 15.02 21.75 -14.68
N PRO A 162 14.99 21.83 -16.03
CA PRO A 162 14.16 22.80 -16.73
C PRO A 162 12.68 22.64 -16.38
N ALA A 163 11.92 23.73 -16.35
CA ALA A 163 10.48 23.68 -16.03
C ALA A 163 9.66 22.80 -17.00
N SER A 164 10.17 22.58 -18.21
CA SER A 164 9.56 21.68 -19.20
C SER A 164 9.58 20.21 -18.77
N GLU A 165 10.50 19.81 -17.90
CA GLU A 165 10.62 18.45 -17.36
C GLU A 165 9.77 18.24 -16.10
N LEU A 166 9.44 19.33 -15.42
CA LEU A 166 8.75 19.28 -14.13
C LEU A 166 7.24 19.17 -14.33
N HIS A 167 6.72 17.94 -14.33
CA HIS A 167 5.30 17.62 -14.46
C HIS A 167 4.74 17.13 -13.11
N PRO A 168 4.31 18.04 -12.20
CA PRO A 168 3.79 17.64 -10.88
C PRO A 168 2.57 16.75 -10.97
N LEU A 169 2.54 15.66 -10.20
CA LEU A 169 1.36 14.82 -10.09
C LEU A 169 0.32 15.45 -9.15
N THR A 170 -0.94 15.25 -9.48
CA THR A 170 -2.04 15.71 -8.64
C THR A 170 -2.20 14.79 -7.43
N LEU A 171 -2.02 15.33 -6.22
CA LEU A 171 -2.22 14.58 -4.99
C LEU A 171 -3.71 14.49 -4.63
N GLY A 172 -4.24 13.27 -4.48
CA GLY A 172 -5.61 12.96 -4.07
C GLY A 172 -5.84 13.08 -2.56
N ASP A 173 -6.80 12.35 -2.02
CA ASP A 173 -7.13 12.30 -0.59
C ASP A 173 -7.31 10.84 -0.15
N SER A 174 -6.34 10.31 0.60
CA SER A 174 -6.39 8.92 1.06
C SER A 174 -7.46 8.63 2.12
N SER A 175 -8.09 9.66 2.69
CA SER A 175 -9.21 9.48 3.63
C SER A 175 -10.52 9.08 2.95
N THR A 176 -10.62 9.26 1.64
CA THR A 176 -11.80 8.92 0.83
C THR A 176 -11.68 7.56 0.14
N VAL A 177 -10.54 6.91 0.24
CA VAL A 177 -10.25 5.61 -0.37
C VAL A 177 -10.98 4.49 0.37
N ASN A 178 -11.57 3.58 -0.40
CA ASN A 178 -12.29 2.43 0.13
C ASN A 178 -11.70 1.12 -0.38
N VAL A 179 -11.89 0.04 0.37
CA VAL A 179 -11.56 -1.31 -0.09
C VAL A 179 -12.41 -1.64 -1.32
N GLY A 180 -11.75 -2.13 -2.37
CA GLY A 180 -12.34 -2.41 -3.68
C GLY A 180 -12.16 -1.29 -4.71
N ASP A 181 -11.70 -0.10 -4.33
CA ASP A 181 -11.39 0.97 -5.28
C ASP A 181 -10.27 0.53 -6.23
N GLY A 182 -10.46 0.79 -7.53
CA GLY A 182 -9.45 0.50 -8.54
C GLY A 182 -8.24 1.41 -8.43
N VAL A 183 -7.05 0.85 -8.61
CA VAL A 183 -5.78 1.57 -8.52
C VAL A 183 -4.83 1.25 -9.65
N VAL A 184 -3.93 2.18 -9.92
CA VAL A 184 -2.85 2.06 -10.91
C VAL A 184 -1.53 2.44 -10.23
N ALA A 185 -0.56 1.55 -10.22
CA ALA A 185 0.79 1.85 -9.78
C ALA A 185 1.69 2.11 -11.00
N ILE A 186 2.50 3.15 -10.92
CA ILE A 186 3.50 3.46 -11.95
C ILE A 186 4.88 3.42 -11.30
N GLY A 187 5.80 2.66 -11.90
CA GLY A 187 7.19 2.62 -11.58
C GLY A 187 8.04 2.90 -12.80
N ASN A 188 9.30 3.24 -12.59
CA ASN A 188 10.27 3.40 -13.66
C ASN A 188 11.54 2.59 -13.37
N PRO A 189 11.44 1.25 -13.24
CA PRO A 189 12.61 0.42 -13.03
C PRO A 189 13.47 0.38 -14.32
N PHE A 190 14.79 0.44 -14.16
CA PHE A 190 15.78 0.27 -15.24
C PHE A 190 15.79 1.35 -16.34
N GLY A 191 15.15 2.52 -16.14
CA GLY A 191 15.14 3.60 -17.14
C GLY A 191 14.49 3.24 -18.48
N LEU A 192 13.80 2.10 -18.54
CA LEU A 192 13.14 1.57 -19.72
C LEU A 192 11.62 1.79 -19.58
N ASP A 193 11.07 2.62 -20.45
CA ASP A 193 9.62 2.77 -20.76
C ASP A 193 8.58 2.62 -19.65
N GLY A 194 8.92 2.90 -18.40
CA GLY A 194 8.01 2.90 -17.25
C GLY A 194 7.14 1.63 -17.13
N THR A 195 7.05 1.08 -15.94
CA THR A 195 6.17 -0.06 -15.65
C THR A 195 4.84 0.44 -15.10
N VAL A 196 3.73 -0.02 -15.65
CA VAL A 196 2.39 0.22 -15.10
C VAL A 196 1.75 -1.10 -14.67
N THR A 197 1.19 -1.11 -13.48
CA THR A 197 0.39 -2.22 -12.97
C THR A 197 -0.95 -1.69 -12.47
N SER A 198 -1.97 -2.54 -12.42
CA SER A 198 -3.29 -2.17 -11.92
C SER A 198 -3.85 -3.26 -11.02
N GLY A 199 -4.69 -2.85 -10.11
CA GLY A 199 -5.35 -3.72 -9.14
C GLY A 199 -6.43 -2.96 -8.40
N ILE A 200 -6.67 -3.37 -7.17
CA ILE A 200 -7.63 -2.74 -6.25
C ILE A 200 -6.97 -2.43 -4.90
N VAL A 201 -7.61 -1.61 -4.13
CA VAL A 201 -7.35 -1.50 -2.69
C VAL A 201 -7.86 -2.76 -2.01
N SER A 202 -6.95 -3.60 -1.50
CA SER A 202 -7.29 -4.87 -0.86
C SER A 202 -7.63 -4.70 0.63
N ALA A 203 -6.98 -3.75 1.30
CA ALA A 203 -7.25 -3.39 2.71
C ALA A 203 -6.72 -1.99 3.02
N LEU A 204 -7.18 -1.43 4.13
CA LEU A 204 -6.75 -0.15 4.68
C LEU A 204 -6.31 -0.30 6.14
N GLY A 205 -5.52 0.65 6.63
CA GLY A 205 -5.11 0.71 8.02
C GLY A 205 -4.17 -0.43 8.43
N ARG A 206 -3.33 -0.92 7.50
CA ARG A 206 -2.32 -1.95 7.80
C ARG A 206 -1.12 -1.32 8.50
N GLU A 207 -0.57 -2.04 9.46
CA GLU A 207 0.78 -1.80 9.97
C GLU A 207 1.73 -2.71 9.20
N ILE A 208 2.81 -2.14 8.67
CA ILE A 208 3.86 -2.86 7.96
C ILE A 208 5.22 -2.46 8.53
N THR A 209 6.21 -3.31 8.41
CA THR A 209 7.59 -2.97 8.76
C THR A 209 8.32 -2.57 7.50
N SER A 210 8.79 -1.34 7.42
CA SER A 210 9.56 -0.84 6.27
C SER A 210 10.92 -1.54 6.13
N PRO A 211 11.62 -1.44 4.99
CA PRO A 211 12.94 -2.02 4.82
C PRO A 211 13.99 -1.50 5.81
N ASN A 212 13.77 -0.34 6.42
CA ASN A 212 14.63 0.22 7.49
C ASN A 212 14.24 -0.27 8.91
N ASN A 213 13.34 -1.27 9.03
CA ASN A 213 12.79 -1.83 10.27
C ASN A 213 11.93 -0.86 11.11
N GLU A 214 11.47 0.25 10.54
CA GLU A 214 10.51 1.14 11.20
C GLU A 214 9.06 0.74 10.84
N PRO A 215 8.12 0.81 11.79
CA PRO A 215 6.73 0.52 11.51
C PRO A 215 6.07 1.68 10.74
N ILE A 216 5.47 1.36 9.58
CA ILE A 216 4.63 2.28 8.82
C ILE A 216 3.18 1.98 9.15
N GLU A 217 2.49 3.00 9.65
CA GLU A 217 1.10 2.92 10.06
C GLU A 217 0.13 3.27 8.94
N ASN A 218 -1.08 2.72 9.01
CA ASN A 218 -2.19 3.02 8.09
C ASN A 218 -1.89 2.75 6.61
N ALA A 219 -0.95 1.85 6.29
CA ALA A 219 -0.63 1.52 4.91
C ALA A 219 -1.87 1.04 4.13
N ILE A 220 -1.92 1.42 2.85
CA ILE A 220 -2.88 0.92 1.87
C ILE A 220 -2.32 -0.39 1.33
N GLN A 221 -3.08 -1.48 1.45
CA GLN A 221 -2.76 -2.76 0.82
C GLN A 221 -3.41 -2.83 -0.55
N THR A 222 -2.67 -3.31 -1.55
CA THR A 222 -3.15 -3.50 -2.94
C THR A 222 -2.66 -4.82 -3.52
N ASP A 223 -3.39 -5.37 -4.46
CA ASP A 223 -2.98 -6.50 -5.31
C ASP A 223 -2.36 -6.04 -6.65
N ALA A 224 -2.32 -4.73 -6.93
CA ALA A 224 -1.49 -4.20 -8.01
C ALA A 224 -0.04 -4.68 -7.83
N ALA A 225 0.57 -5.19 -8.90
CA ALA A 225 1.90 -5.77 -8.79
C ALA A 225 2.95 -4.70 -8.44
N ILE A 226 3.42 -4.74 -7.20
CA ILE A 226 4.55 -3.94 -6.71
C ILE A 226 5.76 -4.86 -6.70
N ASN A 227 6.88 -4.43 -7.26
CA ASN A 227 8.14 -5.15 -7.32
C ASN A 227 9.31 -4.18 -7.07
N HIS A 228 10.51 -4.71 -6.94
CA HIS A 228 11.72 -3.90 -6.88
C HIS A 228 11.77 -2.92 -8.06
N GLY A 229 12.07 -1.67 -7.79
CA GLY A 229 12.06 -0.56 -8.74
C GLY A 229 10.77 0.26 -8.76
N ASN A 230 9.62 -0.26 -8.30
CA ASN A 230 8.40 0.54 -8.14
C ASN A 230 8.38 1.33 -6.82
N SER A 231 9.21 0.96 -5.84
CA SER A 231 9.29 1.65 -4.53
C SER A 231 9.55 3.15 -4.71
N GLY A 232 8.77 3.99 -4.05
CA GLY A 232 8.75 5.44 -4.19
C GLY A 232 7.85 5.99 -5.30
N GLY A 233 7.33 5.11 -6.16
CA GLY A 233 6.40 5.47 -7.24
C GLY A 233 4.98 5.80 -6.74
N PRO A 234 4.17 6.47 -7.57
CA PRO A 234 2.80 6.81 -7.23
C PRO A 234 1.87 5.59 -7.34
N LEU A 235 0.98 5.42 -6.35
CA LEU A 235 -0.25 4.66 -6.45
C LEU A 235 -1.37 5.66 -6.75
N LEU A 236 -2.04 5.48 -7.89
CA LEU A 236 -3.06 6.40 -8.41
C LEU A 236 -4.46 5.81 -8.29
N ASP A 237 -5.46 6.66 -8.10
CA ASP A 237 -6.86 6.31 -8.32
C ASP A 237 -7.20 6.28 -9.82
N LEU A 238 -8.44 5.86 -10.17
CA LEU A 238 -8.91 5.84 -11.56
C LEU A 238 -9.17 7.24 -12.16
N GLN A 239 -8.98 8.30 -11.39
CA GLN A 239 -8.97 9.69 -11.86
C GLN A 239 -7.54 10.22 -12.09
N GLY A 240 -6.51 9.37 -11.89
CA GLY A 240 -5.11 9.73 -12.06
C GLY A 240 -4.55 10.57 -10.91
N LYS A 241 -5.18 10.59 -9.74
CA LYS A 241 -4.67 11.30 -8.57
C LYS A 241 -3.88 10.33 -7.68
N VAL A 242 -2.77 10.80 -7.14
CA VAL A 242 -1.96 10.02 -6.20
C VAL A 242 -2.72 9.81 -4.90
N ILE A 243 -2.97 8.56 -4.53
CA ILE A 243 -3.58 8.15 -3.26
C ILE A 243 -2.57 7.53 -2.30
N GLY A 244 -1.38 7.18 -2.79
CA GLY A 244 -0.28 6.65 -1.97
C GLY A 244 1.04 6.63 -2.69
N VAL A 245 2.11 6.32 -1.95
CA VAL A 245 3.46 6.06 -2.46
C VAL A 245 3.76 4.59 -2.22
N THR A 246 4.04 3.85 -3.29
CA THR A 246 4.39 2.41 -3.18
C THR A 246 5.67 2.26 -2.37
N SER A 247 5.70 1.33 -1.42
CA SER A 247 6.85 1.12 -0.54
C SER A 247 7.44 -0.27 -0.70
N GLN A 248 6.70 -1.31 -0.35
CA GLN A 248 7.22 -2.66 -0.32
C GLN A 248 6.16 -3.71 -0.62
N ILE A 249 6.61 -4.95 -0.79
CA ILE A 249 5.79 -6.15 -0.85
C ILE A 249 5.98 -6.98 0.42
N GLN A 250 4.96 -7.75 0.79
CA GLN A 250 5.11 -8.88 1.69
C GLN A 250 5.24 -10.13 0.82
N SER A 251 6.39 -10.78 0.87
CA SER A 251 6.68 -11.94 0.03
C SER A 251 7.73 -12.83 0.68
N ASP A 252 7.49 -14.13 0.66
CA ASP A 252 8.45 -15.15 1.11
C ASP A 252 9.46 -15.50 0.00
N SER A 253 9.10 -15.23 -1.26
CA SER A 253 9.92 -15.55 -2.45
C SER A 253 10.74 -14.37 -2.97
N GLY A 254 10.51 -13.13 -2.46
CA GLY A 254 11.12 -11.89 -2.93
C GLY A 254 10.45 -11.29 -4.19
N GLY A 255 9.41 -11.93 -4.75
CA GLY A 255 8.58 -11.43 -5.84
C GLY A 255 7.18 -11.05 -5.37
N ASN A 256 6.38 -10.40 -6.23
CA ASN A 256 5.00 -10.05 -5.91
C ASN A 256 4.11 -11.30 -5.81
N GLU A 257 3.46 -11.49 -4.66
CA GLU A 257 2.50 -12.56 -4.39
C GLU A 257 1.06 -12.02 -4.26
N GLY A 258 0.78 -10.86 -4.84
CA GLY A 258 -0.53 -10.20 -4.76
C GLY A 258 -0.72 -9.38 -3.48
N VAL A 259 0.36 -9.07 -2.75
CA VAL A 259 0.33 -8.26 -1.52
C VAL A 259 1.38 -7.16 -1.61
N GLY A 260 0.95 -5.98 -2.02
CA GLY A 260 1.75 -4.76 -2.04
C GLY A 260 1.21 -3.72 -1.07
N PHE A 261 2.07 -2.79 -0.65
CA PHE A 261 1.72 -1.73 0.28
C PHE A 261 2.15 -0.37 -0.21
N ALA A 262 1.35 0.64 0.14
CA ALA A 262 1.66 2.04 -0.14
C ALA A 262 1.42 2.92 1.09
N VAL A 263 2.28 3.92 1.27
CA VAL A 263 2.12 4.98 2.27
C VAL A 263 1.00 5.91 1.82
N PRO A 264 -0.03 6.18 2.65
CA PRO A 264 -1.17 7.02 2.26
C PRO A 264 -0.76 8.45 1.88
N VAL A 265 -1.35 9.01 0.83
CA VAL A 265 -0.99 10.34 0.30
C VAL A 265 -1.16 11.46 1.32
N ASN A 266 -2.09 11.37 2.26
CA ASN A 266 -2.25 12.40 3.30
C ASN A 266 -1.05 12.43 4.25
N THR A 267 -0.44 11.26 4.55
CA THR A 267 0.85 11.19 5.26
C THR A 267 1.95 11.80 4.42
N VAL A 268 2.02 11.44 3.12
CA VAL A 268 3.01 12.00 2.18
C VAL A 268 2.93 13.52 2.12
N LYS A 269 1.72 14.09 1.95
CA LYS A 269 1.51 15.56 1.93
C LYS A 269 2.04 16.22 3.19
N ARG A 270 1.69 15.69 4.35
CA ARG A 270 2.09 16.25 5.64
C ARG A 270 3.61 16.19 5.83
N VAL A 271 4.22 15.06 5.53
CA VAL A 271 5.66 14.84 5.68
C VAL A 271 6.46 15.64 4.65
N ALA A 272 6.13 15.53 3.36
CA ALA A 272 6.85 16.25 2.30
C ALA A 272 6.75 17.77 2.47
N THR A 273 5.59 18.31 2.88
CA THR A 273 5.46 19.75 3.17
C THR A 273 6.42 20.20 4.27
N GLN A 274 6.57 19.42 5.35
CA GLN A 274 7.47 19.72 6.44
C GLN A 274 8.94 19.61 6.01
N ILE A 275 9.27 18.57 5.24
CA ILE A 275 10.64 18.37 4.71
C ILE A 275 11.03 19.53 3.81
N VAL A 276 10.18 19.93 2.86
CA VAL A 276 10.46 21.07 1.96
C VAL A 276 10.63 22.38 2.73
N ALA A 277 9.85 22.59 3.80
CA ALA A 277 9.91 23.83 4.58
C ALA A 277 11.07 23.86 5.59
N ASN A 278 11.43 22.71 6.20
CA ASN A 278 12.28 22.66 7.38
C ASN A 278 13.44 21.65 7.29
N GLY A 279 13.56 20.90 6.19
CA GLY A 279 14.55 19.84 6.00
C GLY A 279 14.25 18.55 6.78
N LYS A 280 13.18 18.49 7.56
CA LYS A 280 12.81 17.32 8.39
C LYS A 280 11.32 17.30 8.69
N ALA A 281 10.80 16.11 9.01
CA ALA A 281 9.45 15.92 9.51
C ALA A 281 9.42 15.81 11.05
N THR A 282 8.25 16.09 11.60
CA THR A 282 7.91 15.89 13.01
C THR A 282 6.56 15.21 13.10
N HIS A 283 6.43 14.25 14.03
CA HIS A 283 5.20 13.50 14.25
C HIS A 283 4.48 13.95 15.52
N ALA A 284 3.17 13.82 15.51
CA ALA A 284 2.37 14.07 16.69
C ALA A 284 2.64 12.99 17.75
N LEU A 285 2.69 13.39 19.03
CA LEU A 285 2.96 12.50 20.14
C LEU A 285 1.96 12.71 21.27
N LEU A 286 1.28 11.63 21.65
CA LEU A 286 0.43 11.62 22.86
C LEU A 286 1.25 11.38 24.13
N GLY A 287 2.28 10.55 24.07
CA GLY A 287 3.19 10.23 25.18
C GLY A 287 2.61 9.23 26.17
N VAL A 288 2.15 8.10 25.65
CA VAL A 288 1.64 6.96 26.43
C VAL A 288 2.31 5.67 25.97
N ARG A 289 2.45 4.70 26.91
CA ARG A 289 2.64 3.29 26.57
C ARG A 289 1.34 2.57 26.78
N VAL A 290 0.93 1.80 25.82
CA VAL A 290 -0.40 1.20 25.78
C VAL A 290 -0.32 -0.28 25.39
N GLN A 291 -1.41 -0.99 25.66
CA GLN A 291 -1.56 -2.38 25.30
C GLN A 291 -2.97 -2.64 24.79
N THR A 292 -3.06 -3.36 23.68
CA THR A 292 -4.34 -3.77 23.08
C THR A 292 -5.06 -4.76 23.98
N VAL A 293 -6.36 -4.57 24.16
CA VAL A 293 -7.26 -5.52 24.84
C VAL A 293 -8.49 -5.76 23.99
N SER A 294 -8.74 -7.02 23.66
CA SER A 294 -9.86 -7.43 22.81
C SER A 294 -10.41 -8.78 23.27
N GLY A 295 -11.63 -9.11 22.87
CA GLY A 295 -12.26 -10.40 23.08
C GLY A 295 -12.25 -10.89 24.54
N SER A 296 -11.71 -12.10 24.74
CA SER A 296 -11.65 -12.74 26.05
C SER A 296 -10.80 -11.99 27.09
N VAL A 297 -9.78 -11.25 26.66
CA VAL A 297 -8.93 -10.44 27.53
C VAL A 297 -9.74 -9.27 28.10
N ALA A 298 -10.45 -8.53 27.27
CA ALA A 298 -11.30 -7.42 27.69
C ALA A 298 -12.39 -7.90 28.67
N ALA A 299 -13.03 -9.02 28.36
CA ALA A 299 -14.02 -9.65 29.24
C ALA A 299 -13.41 -10.07 30.59
N ALA A 300 -12.24 -10.71 30.60
CA ALA A 300 -11.56 -11.15 31.82
C ALA A 300 -11.09 -9.97 32.69
N LEU A 301 -10.80 -8.81 32.09
CA LEU A 301 -10.45 -7.57 32.80
C LEU A 301 -11.68 -6.75 33.20
N ASN A 302 -12.87 -7.12 32.72
CA ASN A 302 -14.13 -6.38 32.89
C ASN A 302 -14.02 -4.91 32.41
N ILE A 303 -13.44 -4.72 31.23
CA ILE A 303 -13.30 -3.42 30.56
C ILE A 303 -13.74 -3.56 29.08
N PRO A 304 -14.07 -2.45 28.40
CA PRO A 304 -14.36 -2.52 26.96
C PRO A 304 -13.11 -2.92 26.16
N GLU A 305 -13.34 -3.43 24.96
CA GLU A 305 -12.28 -3.54 23.96
C GLU A 305 -11.69 -2.19 23.64
N GLY A 306 -10.40 -2.16 23.32
CA GLY A 306 -9.65 -0.95 23.05
C GLY A 306 -8.21 -1.03 23.51
N VAL A 307 -7.69 0.08 24.02
CA VAL A 307 -6.28 0.22 24.34
C VAL A 307 -6.12 0.68 25.79
N VAL A 308 -5.59 -0.18 26.67
CA VAL A 308 -5.32 0.18 28.06
C VAL A 308 -4.04 0.99 28.20
N VAL A 309 -4.09 2.05 28.99
CA VAL A 309 -2.94 2.91 29.26
C VAL A 309 -2.08 2.29 30.38
N GLY A 310 -0.89 1.80 30.00
CA GLY A 310 0.07 1.20 30.93
C GLY A 310 0.99 2.22 31.58
N LYS A 311 1.40 3.26 30.81
CA LYS A 311 2.24 4.36 31.32
C LYS A 311 1.86 5.67 30.67
N VAL A 312 1.93 6.74 31.41
CA VAL A 312 1.83 8.13 30.91
C VAL A 312 3.17 8.80 31.14
N GLU A 313 3.80 9.29 30.08
CA GLU A 313 5.10 9.95 30.18
C GLU A 313 4.95 11.34 30.83
N THR A 314 5.84 11.64 31.79
CA THR A 314 5.81 12.92 32.53
C THR A 314 5.93 14.11 31.57
N GLY A 315 5.08 15.12 31.76
CA GLY A 315 5.09 16.32 30.91
C GLY A 315 4.50 16.15 29.52
N SER A 316 4.10 14.93 29.14
CA SER A 316 3.49 14.62 27.84
C SER A 316 2.14 15.27 27.64
N ALA A 317 1.64 15.21 26.41
CA ALA A 317 0.27 15.60 26.06
C ALA A 317 -0.78 14.82 26.89
N ALA A 318 -0.56 13.51 27.04
CA ALA A 318 -1.41 12.64 27.85
C ALA A 318 -1.43 13.05 29.32
N ALA A 319 -0.27 13.36 29.90
CA ALA A 319 -0.17 13.82 31.29
C ALA A 319 -0.91 15.14 31.50
N LYS A 320 -0.70 16.12 30.62
CA LYS A 320 -1.37 17.43 30.66
C LYS A 320 -2.88 17.32 30.45
N ALA A 321 -3.32 16.36 29.65
CA ALA A 321 -4.74 16.08 29.42
C ALA A 321 -5.40 15.29 30.57
N GLY A 322 -4.63 14.76 31.53
CA GLY A 322 -5.14 14.02 32.66
C GLY A 322 -5.51 12.56 32.35
N LEU A 323 -4.89 11.94 31.34
CA LEU A 323 -4.95 10.49 31.18
C LEU A 323 -4.31 9.80 32.38
N LYS A 324 -4.85 8.64 32.75
CA LYS A 324 -4.35 7.85 33.88
C LYS A 324 -3.85 6.49 33.42
N ALA A 325 -2.62 6.20 33.81
CA ALA A 325 -2.04 4.86 33.67
C ALA A 325 -2.67 3.88 34.65
N GLY A 326 -2.59 2.60 34.35
CA GLY A 326 -2.94 1.53 35.29
C GLY A 326 -2.05 1.57 36.51
N SER A 327 -2.68 1.40 37.69
CA SER A 327 -1.98 1.32 38.98
C SER A 327 -1.71 -0.11 39.44
N GLY A 328 -2.35 -1.09 38.83
CA GLY A 328 -2.20 -2.52 39.05
C GLY A 328 -1.90 -3.29 37.78
N GLN A 329 -1.68 -4.59 37.93
CA GLN A 329 -1.48 -5.52 36.82
C GLN A 329 -2.26 -6.82 37.04
N LYS A 330 -2.72 -7.44 35.98
CA LYS A 330 -3.35 -8.77 35.99
C LYS A 330 -2.70 -9.62 34.90
N SER A 331 -2.20 -10.79 35.27
CA SER A 331 -1.64 -11.75 34.28
C SER A 331 -2.76 -12.63 33.75
N LEU A 332 -2.84 -12.73 32.40
CA LEU A 332 -3.76 -13.58 31.67
C LEU A 332 -2.96 -14.31 30.58
N SER A 333 -2.99 -15.64 30.60
CA SER A 333 -2.28 -16.50 29.63
C SER A 333 -0.79 -16.13 29.44
N GLY A 334 -0.09 -15.80 30.56
CA GLY A 334 1.34 -15.45 30.53
C GLY A 334 1.64 -13.99 30.17
N THR A 335 0.64 -13.20 29.76
CA THR A 335 0.79 -11.77 29.45
C THR A 335 0.26 -10.92 30.61
N SER A 336 1.03 -9.88 31.02
CA SER A 336 0.63 -8.94 32.08
C SER A 336 -0.07 -7.72 31.48
N TYR A 337 -1.27 -7.42 31.94
CA TYR A 337 -2.10 -6.30 31.49
C TYR A 337 -2.24 -5.24 32.58
N PRO A 338 -2.10 -3.93 32.29
CA PRO A 338 -2.36 -2.85 33.20
C PRO A 338 -3.84 -2.83 33.60
N THR A 339 -4.12 -2.52 34.87
CA THR A 339 -5.49 -2.41 35.42
C THR A 339 -5.66 -1.13 36.24
N GLY A 340 -6.90 -0.62 36.32
CA GLY A 340 -7.24 0.58 37.09
C GLY A 340 -6.93 1.92 36.41
N GLY A 341 -6.40 1.90 35.18
CA GLY A 341 -6.16 3.07 34.34
C GLY A 341 -7.29 3.35 33.34
N ASP A 342 -6.99 4.17 32.38
CA ASP A 342 -7.89 4.47 31.24
C ASP A 342 -7.81 3.37 30.18
N THR A 343 -8.96 3.03 29.61
CA THR A 343 -9.03 2.29 28.33
C THR A 343 -9.48 3.28 27.27
N ILE A 344 -8.62 3.55 26.27
CA ILE A 344 -8.95 4.41 25.12
C ILE A 344 -9.78 3.58 24.15
N THR A 345 -10.97 4.06 23.79
CA THR A 345 -11.92 3.36 22.90
C THR A 345 -12.21 4.13 21.60
N ALA A 346 -11.91 5.45 21.54
CA ALA A 346 -12.03 6.22 20.33
C ALA A 346 -11.10 7.44 20.32
N VAL A 347 -10.73 7.90 19.12
CA VAL A 347 -10.05 9.18 18.85
C VAL A 347 -10.91 9.94 17.84
N ASP A 348 -11.28 11.19 18.18
CA ASP A 348 -12.15 12.07 17.38
C ASP A 348 -13.43 11.37 16.86
N GLY A 349 -14.00 10.50 17.70
CA GLY A 349 -15.20 9.74 17.40
C GLY A 349 -15.00 8.47 16.58
N LYS A 350 -13.80 8.21 16.05
CA LYS A 350 -13.45 6.96 15.37
C LYS A 350 -13.09 5.91 16.41
N ALA A 351 -13.69 4.74 16.36
CA ALA A 351 -13.42 3.64 17.28
C ALA A 351 -11.96 3.17 17.14
N ILE A 352 -11.35 2.86 18.30
CA ILE A 352 -9.98 2.34 18.41
C ILE A 352 -10.05 0.99 19.13
N SER A 353 -9.60 -0.05 18.49
CA SER A 353 -9.57 -1.42 19.03
C SER A 353 -8.14 -1.96 19.24
N SER A 354 -7.11 -1.26 18.73
CA SER A 354 -5.72 -1.68 18.87
C SER A 354 -4.75 -0.51 19.09
N ALA A 355 -3.56 -0.82 19.61
CA ALA A 355 -2.49 0.15 19.83
C ALA A 355 -2.03 0.78 18.49
N GLU A 356 -2.01 -0.01 17.43
CA GLU A 356 -1.67 0.41 16.07
C GLU A 356 -2.69 1.43 15.56
N GLN A 357 -3.99 1.17 15.73
CA GLN A 357 -5.04 2.13 15.34
C GLN A 357 -4.94 3.43 16.15
N LEU A 358 -4.62 3.36 17.44
CA LEU A 358 -4.39 4.57 18.25
C LEU A 358 -3.19 5.35 17.71
N ARG A 359 -2.07 4.69 17.43
CA ARG A 359 -0.86 5.33 16.91
C ARG A 359 -1.15 6.01 15.58
N GLY A 360 -1.76 5.29 14.63
CA GLY A 360 -2.13 5.83 13.34
C GLY A 360 -3.12 7.01 13.43
N ALA A 361 -4.10 6.94 14.35
CA ALA A 361 -5.03 8.05 14.58
C ALA A 361 -4.33 9.30 15.13
N ILE A 362 -3.33 9.14 16.01
CA ILE A 362 -2.52 10.26 16.53
C ILE A 362 -1.61 10.80 15.44
N ASP A 363 -0.94 9.93 14.67
CA ASP A 363 0.01 10.33 13.61
C ASP A 363 -0.67 11.04 12.41
N ALA A 364 -1.97 10.84 12.23
CA ALA A 364 -2.76 11.60 11.24
C ALA A 364 -2.85 13.10 11.56
N HIS A 365 -2.50 13.51 12.78
CA HIS A 365 -2.53 14.92 13.20
C HIS A 365 -1.15 15.57 13.14
N ALA A 366 -1.13 16.90 13.06
CA ALA A 366 0.09 17.68 13.24
C ALA A 366 0.41 17.85 14.74
N PRO A 367 1.69 17.99 15.12
CA PRO A 367 2.05 18.48 16.46
C PRO A 367 1.32 19.77 16.81
N GLY A 368 0.87 19.89 18.07
CA GLY A 368 0.06 21.02 18.54
C GLY A 368 -1.44 20.89 18.27
N SER A 369 -1.89 19.94 17.47
CA SER A 369 -3.30 19.67 17.25
C SER A 369 -4.00 19.19 18.53
N LYS A 370 -5.30 19.55 18.64
CA LYS A 370 -6.17 19.07 19.72
C LYS A 370 -6.96 17.86 19.24
N VAL A 371 -6.88 16.76 19.99
CA VAL A 371 -7.64 15.53 19.73
C VAL A 371 -8.59 15.23 20.88
N LYS A 372 -9.74 14.64 20.57
CA LYS A 372 -10.70 14.15 21.55
C LYS A 372 -10.54 12.66 21.75
N LEU A 373 -10.12 12.25 22.94
CA LEU A 373 -10.00 10.85 23.33
C LEU A 373 -11.25 10.42 24.07
N THR A 374 -11.94 9.38 23.62
CA THR A 374 -12.97 8.71 24.39
C THR A 374 -12.31 7.63 25.21
N VAL A 375 -12.41 7.71 26.54
CA VAL A 375 -11.81 6.75 27.45
C VAL A 375 -12.85 6.19 28.41
N VAL A 376 -12.66 4.96 28.85
CA VAL A 376 -13.41 4.37 29.95
C VAL A 376 -12.50 4.29 31.18
N ARG A 377 -12.92 4.92 32.27
CA ARG A 377 -12.22 4.96 33.58
C ARG A 377 -13.19 4.52 34.67
N ALA A 378 -12.87 3.44 35.38
CA ALA A 378 -13.72 2.86 36.42
C ALA A 378 -15.17 2.64 35.93
N GLY A 379 -15.33 2.05 34.75
CA GLY A 379 -16.64 1.76 34.12
C GLY A 379 -17.38 2.98 33.58
N LYS A 380 -16.84 4.19 33.69
CA LYS A 380 -17.49 5.43 33.19
C LYS A 380 -16.79 5.98 31.95
N THR A 381 -17.56 6.19 30.90
CA THR A 381 -17.06 6.86 29.67
C THR A 381 -16.79 8.34 29.96
N ARG A 382 -15.66 8.83 29.46
CA ARG A 382 -15.21 10.23 29.56
C ARG A 382 -14.62 10.66 28.23
N THR A 383 -14.79 11.94 27.90
CA THR A 383 -14.06 12.60 26.82
C THR A 383 -12.94 13.45 27.40
N ILE A 384 -11.72 13.22 26.92
CA ILE A 384 -10.52 13.96 27.32
C ILE A 384 -9.98 14.66 26.08
N GLN A 385 -9.73 15.97 26.15
CA GLN A 385 -9.07 16.70 25.09
C GLN A 385 -7.56 16.75 25.38
N ALA A 386 -6.74 16.28 24.44
CA ALA A 386 -5.29 16.35 24.50
C ALA A 386 -4.76 17.27 23.40
N THR A 387 -3.78 18.13 23.75
CA THR A 387 -2.99 18.87 22.76
C THR A 387 -1.72 18.08 22.51
N LEU A 388 -1.57 17.55 21.29
CA LEU A 388 -0.47 16.64 20.92
C LEU A 388 0.89 17.34 20.99
N GLY A 389 1.88 16.64 21.51
CA GLY A 389 3.29 17.04 21.47
C GLY A 389 3.92 16.77 20.10
N ALA A 390 5.22 16.99 19.99
CA ALA A 390 6.03 16.69 18.82
C ALA A 390 7.09 15.63 19.16
N ARG A 391 7.30 14.69 18.23
CA ARG A 391 8.45 13.80 18.19
C ARG A 391 9.21 14.11 16.90
N SER A 392 10.50 14.47 16.99
CA SER A 392 11.38 14.50 15.83
C SER A 392 11.87 13.10 15.54
N THR A 393 11.84 12.70 14.28
CA THR A 393 12.57 11.54 13.77
C THR A 393 13.93 12.06 13.34
N SER A 394 14.97 11.61 14.02
CA SER A 394 16.36 11.90 13.68
C SER A 394 16.85 10.87 12.69
#